data_3341b49d6518eab4385b87c1c35d362c
#
_entry.id   3341b49d6518eab4385b87c1c35d362c
#
_cell.length_a   1.000
_cell.length_b   1.000
_cell.length_c   1.000
_cell.angle_alpha   90.00
_cell.angle_beta   90.00
_cell.angle_gamma   90.00
#
_symmetry.space_group_name_H-M   'P 1'
#
loop_
_entity.id
_entity.type
_entity.pdbx_description
1 polymer ?
#
loop_
_entity_poly.entity_id
_entity_poly.type
_entity_poly.pdbx_seq_one_letter_code
_entity_poly.pdbx_strand_id
1 'polypeptide(L)' 'MESCGDCKRLKQEFWRTREYYVSLIVQNDQIIRDTNSKASTLDGAIKKARRRRNDAGRIFLDHRISHEEDRQ' A
#
# COMPACT_ATOMS: atom_id res chain seq x y z
N MET A 1 -8.09 -12.52 -24.34
CA MET A 1 -7.83 -11.19 -23.88
C MET A 1 -6.49 -11.10 -23.20
N GLU A 2 -5.69 -10.18 -23.61
CA GLU A 2 -4.33 -10.08 -23.12
C GLU A 2 -4.29 -9.34 -21.81
N SER A 3 -3.63 -9.95 -20.85
CA SER A 3 -3.37 -9.27 -19.61
C SER A 3 -2.20 -8.31 -19.79
N CYS A 4 -2.39 -7.08 -19.36
CA CYS A 4 -1.32 -6.11 -19.37
C CYS A 4 -0.30 -6.47 -18.29
N GLY A 5 0.97 -6.64 -18.70
CA GLY A 5 2.03 -6.93 -17.75
C GLY A 5 2.20 -5.83 -16.71
N ASP A 6 2.01 -4.58 -17.12
CA ASP A 6 2.09 -3.45 -16.21
C ASP A 6 0.96 -3.45 -15.19
N CYS A 7 -0.25 -3.82 -15.61
CA CYS A 7 -1.38 -3.94 -14.68
C CYS A 7 -1.08 -4.95 -13.58
N LYS A 8 -0.54 -6.11 -13.97
CA LYS A 8 -0.20 -7.16 -13.03
C LYS A 8 0.89 -6.70 -12.06
N ARG A 9 1.92 -6.06 -12.59
CA ARG A 9 3.02 -5.53 -11.77
C ARG A 9 2.54 -4.47 -10.80
N LEU A 10 1.75 -3.52 -11.27
CA LEU A 10 1.23 -2.44 -10.42
C LEU A 10 0.29 -2.98 -9.34
N LYS A 11 -0.51 -3.98 -9.68
CA LYS A 11 -1.38 -4.63 -8.71
C LYS A 11 -0.56 -5.31 -7.62
N GLN A 12 0.51 -6.02 -8.00
CA GLN A 12 1.38 -6.68 -7.05
C GLN A 12 2.09 -5.67 -6.15
N GLU A 13 2.57 -4.56 -6.71
CA GLU A 13 3.19 -3.50 -5.92
C GLU A 13 2.22 -2.88 -4.94
N PHE A 14 0.98 -2.64 -5.37
CA PHE A 14 -0.06 -2.12 -4.49
C PHE A 14 -0.32 -3.07 -3.33
N TRP A 15 -0.46 -4.37 -3.61
CA TRP A 15 -0.70 -5.36 -2.57
C TRP A 15 0.47 -5.46 -1.60
N ARG A 16 1.71 -5.38 -2.11
CA ARG A 16 2.91 -5.38 -1.26
C ARG A 16 2.94 -4.19 -0.33
N THR A 17 2.67 -3.00 -0.85
CA THR A 17 2.67 -1.80 -0.01
C THR A 17 1.57 -1.87 1.04
N ARG A 18 0.42 -2.42 0.68
CA ARG A 18 -0.68 -2.61 1.61
C ARG A 18 -0.33 -3.60 2.71
N GLU A 19 0.23 -4.74 2.35
CA GLU A 19 0.63 -5.76 3.33
C GLU A 19 1.68 -5.22 4.28
N TYR A 20 2.65 -4.50 3.77
CA TYR A 20 3.68 -3.89 4.58
C TYR A 20 3.09 -2.88 5.56
N TYR A 21 2.19 -2.04 5.08
CA TYR A 21 1.51 -1.05 5.90
C TYR A 21 0.72 -1.72 7.03
N VAL A 22 -0.08 -2.73 6.71
CA VAL A 22 -0.87 -3.46 7.71
C VAL A 22 0.04 -4.13 8.73
N SER A 23 1.13 -4.73 8.28
CA SER A 23 2.11 -5.37 9.15
C SER A 23 2.68 -4.37 10.16
N LEU A 24 3.02 -3.16 9.71
CA LEU A 24 3.54 -2.12 10.60
C LEU A 24 2.50 -1.69 11.63
N ILE A 25 1.23 -1.59 11.24
CA ILE A 25 0.17 -1.21 12.16
C ILE A 25 0.00 -2.27 13.24
N VAL A 26 0.01 -3.54 12.85
CA VAL A 26 -0.12 -4.66 13.79
C VAL A 26 1.06 -4.67 14.77
N GLN A 27 2.28 -4.52 14.26
CA GLN A 27 3.48 -4.48 15.08
C GLN A 27 3.44 -3.31 16.07
N ASN A 28 3.03 -2.14 15.59
CA ASN A 28 2.94 -0.95 16.42
C ASN A 28 1.92 -1.13 17.55
N ASP A 29 0.76 -1.70 17.23
CA ASP A 29 -0.27 -1.98 18.21
C ASP A 29 0.25 -2.94 19.28
N GLN A 30 1.00 -3.96 18.88
CA GLN A 30 1.56 -4.93 19.81
C GLN A 30 2.61 -4.30 20.71
N ILE A 31 3.47 -3.45 20.17
CA ILE A 31 4.47 -2.73 20.98
C ILE A 31 3.79 -1.86 22.02
N ILE A 32 2.73 -1.15 21.64
CA ILE A 32 1.98 -0.30 22.56
C ILE A 32 1.37 -1.14 23.68
N ARG A 33 0.82 -2.30 23.37
CA ARG A 33 0.22 -3.19 24.36
C ARG A 33 1.26 -3.75 25.31
N ASP A 34 2.41 -4.20 24.76
CA ASP A 34 3.45 -4.84 25.56
C ASP A 34 4.17 -3.86 26.49
N THR A 35 4.42 -2.65 26.01
CA THR A 35 5.17 -1.65 26.75
C THR A 35 4.27 -0.68 27.52
N ASN A 36 2.97 -0.72 27.24
CA ASN A 36 1.99 0.23 27.79
C ASN A 36 2.41 1.68 27.52
N SER A 37 3.13 1.90 26.42
CA SER A 37 3.65 3.20 26.05
C SER A 37 2.80 3.79 24.95
N LYS A 38 2.50 5.08 25.05
CA LYS A 38 1.80 5.82 24.01
C LYS A 38 2.74 6.29 22.90
N ALA A 39 4.05 6.22 23.14
CA ALA A 39 5.03 6.63 22.16
C ALA A 39 5.24 5.51 21.16
N SER A 40 4.93 5.79 19.89
CA SER A 40 5.09 4.83 18.83
C SER A 40 6.44 5.02 18.17
N THR A 41 7.28 3.98 18.19
CA THR A 41 8.57 3.99 17.50
C THR A 41 8.41 3.78 16.01
N LEU A 42 7.23 3.29 15.57
CA LEU A 42 6.96 2.98 14.18
C LEU A 42 6.14 4.06 13.47
N ASP A 43 5.84 5.17 14.14
CA ASP A 43 4.97 6.20 13.58
C ASP A 43 5.51 6.74 12.24
N GLY A 44 6.80 7.04 12.17
CA GLY A 44 7.41 7.52 10.93
C GLY A 44 7.36 6.48 9.82
N ALA A 45 7.61 5.21 10.16
CA ALA A 45 7.55 4.13 9.19
C ALA A 45 6.12 3.91 8.69
N ILE A 46 5.13 4.03 9.58
CA ILE A 46 3.72 3.89 9.24
C ILE A 46 3.31 5.01 8.28
N LYS A 47 3.71 6.24 8.54
CA LYS A 47 3.40 7.36 7.66
C LYS A 47 4.00 7.18 6.26
N LYS A 48 5.24 6.73 6.19
CA LYS A 48 5.90 6.45 4.91
C LYS A 48 5.20 5.32 4.16
N ALA A 49 4.86 4.25 4.87
CA ALA A 49 4.18 3.11 4.27
C ALA A 49 2.79 3.50 3.75
N ARG A 50 2.08 4.35 4.50
CA ARG A 50 0.77 4.85 4.05
C ARG A 50 0.90 5.64 2.76
N ARG A 51 1.90 6.52 2.69
CA ARG A 51 2.15 7.31 1.50
C ARG A 51 2.46 6.43 0.29
N ARG A 52 3.33 5.44 0.47
CA ARG A 52 3.66 4.48 -0.59
C ARG A 52 2.44 3.72 -1.06
N ARG A 53 1.60 3.27 -0.12
CA ARG A 53 0.37 2.57 -0.46
C ARG A 53 -0.56 3.45 -1.27
N ASN A 54 -0.73 4.70 -0.85
CA ASN A 54 -1.60 5.65 -1.54
C ASN A 54 -1.08 5.95 -2.95
N ASP A 55 0.23 6.14 -3.08
CA ASP A 55 0.85 6.41 -4.38
C ASP A 55 0.71 5.20 -5.32
N ALA A 56 0.98 4.01 -4.81
CA ALA A 56 0.84 2.79 -5.61
C ALA A 56 -0.60 2.57 -6.04
N GLY A 57 -1.55 2.84 -5.14
CA GLY A 57 -2.97 2.72 -5.45
C GLY A 57 -3.41 3.72 -6.51
N ARG A 58 -2.90 4.95 -6.44
CA ARG A 58 -3.21 5.99 -7.44
C ARG A 58 -2.66 5.60 -8.80
N ILE A 59 -1.41 5.16 -8.86
CA ILE A 59 -0.78 4.76 -10.11
C ILE A 59 -1.54 3.59 -10.73
N PHE A 60 -1.92 2.61 -9.93
CA PHE A 60 -2.68 1.46 -10.39
C PHE A 60 -4.05 1.88 -10.93
N LEU A 61 -4.75 2.75 -10.20
CA LEU A 61 -6.06 3.23 -10.62
C LEU A 61 -5.99 4.03 -11.91
N ASP A 62 -5.02 4.94 -12.02
CA ASP A 62 -4.82 5.74 -13.22
C ASP A 62 -4.54 4.85 -14.43
N HIS A 63 -3.76 3.79 -14.22
CA HIS A 63 -3.44 2.85 -15.28
C HIS A 63 -4.70 2.11 -15.74
N ARG A 64 -5.56 1.70 -14.81
CA ARG A 64 -6.83 1.03 -15.14
C ARG A 64 -7.77 1.94 -15.91
N ILE A 65 -7.88 3.21 -15.50
CA ILE A 65 -8.72 4.20 -16.18
C ILE A 65 -8.23 4.39 -17.62
N SER A 66 -6.91 4.46 -17.79
CA SER A 66 -6.32 4.59 -19.14
C SER A 66 -6.71 3.42 -20.03
N HIS A 67 -6.74 2.19 -19.49
CA HIS A 67 -7.16 1.02 -20.26
C HIS A 67 -8.63 1.09 -20.65
N GLU A 68 -9.47 1.56 -19.75
CA GLU A 68 -10.90 1.69 -20.03
C GLU A 68 -11.16 2.70 -21.13
N GLU A 69 -10.42 3.80 -21.13
CA GLU A 69 -10.52 4.81 -22.19
C GLU A 69 -10.09 4.24 -23.55
N ASP A 70 -9.07 3.41 -23.57
CA ASP A 70 -8.56 2.80 -24.80
C ASP A 70 -9.55 1.83 -25.43
N ARG A 71 -10.49 1.30 -24.65
CA ARG A 71 -11.49 0.37 -25.18
C ARG A 71 -12.62 1.05 -25.94
N GLN A 72 -12.74 2.33 -25.81
CA GLN A 72 -13.72 3.08 -26.56
C GLN A 72 -13.21 3.33 -27.98
#